data_345ea559305e1f347c6c9670863ae623
#
_entry.id   345ea559305e1f347c6c9670863ae623
#
_cell.length_a   1.000
_cell.length_b   1.000
_cell.length_c   1.000
_cell.angle_alpha   90.00
_cell.angle_beta   90.00
_cell.angle_gamma   90.00
#
_symmetry.space_group_name_H-M   'P 1'
#
loop_
_entity.id
_entity.type
_entity.pdbx_description
1 polymer ?
#
loop_
_entity_poly.entity_id
_entity_poly.type
_entity_poly.pdbx_seq_one_letter_code
_entity_poly.pdbx_strand_id
1 'polypeptide(L)'
;MKMKYLALSLALLVAGIASAHADRLVIKGSDTLGAKLVPQLAEQFKAQHPGTTFDIAAEGSTTGIAAIIDGTAQIGMSSRRAKTSEVGAAASKGKNMKPTIVAFDGIAVIVNSANPIKGLTKKQVEQIFTGDVTDWSAVGGSGGKISVYTRNTSSGTYSDFKELAMKKRDYAGGSQKMAGNEQIASEVGKNPNGVGYVGMAYVKAGGVKAMPIDGAVPSTKSVQAHSYPYWRPTFYYTNGDPSGLAKDFVDFTVGPGGQKIVAQVGFVPIK
;
A
#
# COMPACT_ATOMS: atom_id res chain seq x y z
N MET A 1 24.09 75.75 -38.44
CA MET A 1 23.32 74.53 -38.53
C MET A 1 23.87 73.52 -37.49
N LYS A 2 23.14 73.32 -36.45
CA LYS A 2 23.54 72.38 -35.35
C LYS A 2 22.61 71.11 -35.37
N MET A 3 23.17 69.99 -35.82
CA MET A 3 22.48 68.72 -35.82
C MET A 3 22.58 68.13 -34.40
N LYS A 4 21.43 67.89 -33.74
CA LYS A 4 21.30 67.22 -32.49
C LYS A 4 21.15 65.68 -32.72
N TYR A 5 22.13 64.91 -32.28
CA TYR A 5 22.00 63.43 -32.31
C TYR A 5 21.17 63.00 -31.11
N LEU A 6 20.02 62.36 -31.40
CA LEU A 6 19.14 61.76 -30.40
C LEU A 6 19.60 60.31 -30.21
N ALA A 7 20.23 60.03 -29.08
CA ALA A 7 20.62 58.67 -28.69
C ALA A 7 19.38 57.93 -28.14
N LEU A 8 18.92 56.91 -28.86
CA LEU A 8 17.84 56.04 -28.48
C LEU A 8 18.43 54.86 -27.68
N SER A 9 18.34 54.90 -26.36
CA SER A 9 18.77 53.80 -25.45
C SER A 9 17.72 52.71 -25.47
N LEU A 10 17.99 51.59 -26.16
CA LEU A 10 17.18 50.38 -26.18
C LEU A 10 17.56 49.54 -24.95
N ALA A 11 16.78 49.62 -23.87
CA ALA A 11 16.92 48.74 -22.71
C ALA A 11 16.36 47.36 -23.07
N LEU A 12 17.24 46.40 -23.31
CA LEU A 12 16.86 44.97 -23.42
C LEU A 12 16.43 44.46 -22.04
N LEU A 13 15.13 44.26 -21.90
CA LEU A 13 14.57 43.53 -20.75
C LEU A 13 14.80 42.03 -20.98
N VAL A 14 15.89 41.47 -20.45
CA VAL A 14 16.10 40.03 -20.41
C VAL A 14 15.17 39.46 -19.34
N ALA A 15 13.96 39.10 -19.76
CA ALA A 15 13.08 38.29 -18.93
C ALA A 15 13.74 36.90 -18.83
N GLY A 16 14.38 36.65 -17.70
CA GLY A 16 14.88 35.29 -17.33
C GLY A 16 13.71 34.35 -17.28
N ILE A 17 13.55 33.52 -18.29
CA ILE A 17 12.67 32.35 -18.24
C ILE A 17 13.32 31.42 -17.26
N ALA A 18 12.94 31.49 -15.97
CA ALA A 18 13.22 30.44 -15.01
C ALA A 18 12.56 29.17 -15.57
N SER A 19 13.37 28.30 -16.15
CA SER A 19 12.91 26.94 -16.47
C SER A 19 12.45 26.33 -15.17
N ALA A 20 11.16 26.31 -14.94
CA ALA A 20 10.56 25.54 -13.86
C ALA A 20 10.90 24.07 -14.17
N HIS A 21 12.00 23.57 -13.59
CA HIS A 21 12.25 22.14 -13.57
C HIS A 21 11.07 21.55 -12.77
N ALA A 22 10.25 20.77 -13.47
CA ALA A 22 9.21 20.01 -12.80
C ALA A 22 9.87 19.06 -11.80
N ASP A 23 9.68 19.34 -10.52
CA ASP A 23 10.22 18.49 -9.46
C ASP A 23 9.56 17.12 -9.56
N ARG A 24 10.37 16.07 -9.78
CA ARG A 24 9.90 14.70 -9.97
C ARG A 24 10.12 13.88 -8.71
N LEU A 25 9.06 13.28 -8.19
CA LEU A 25 9.10 12.37 -7.05
C LEU A 25 8.86 10.92 -7.50
N VAL A 26 9.86 10.06 -7.34
CA VAL A 26 9.77 8.63 -7.64
C VAL A 26 9.39 7.86 -6.38
N ILE A 27 8.26 7.17 -6.43
CA ILE A 27 7.68 6.40 -5.34
C ILE A 27 7.44 4.97 -5.82
N LYS A 28 8.10 3.99 -5.20
CA LYS A 28 7.97 2.58 -5.61
C LYS A 28 7.55 1.70 -4.45
N GLY A 29 6.85 0.60 -4.73
CA GLY A 29 6.67 -0.46 -3.75
C GLY A 29 5.27 -1.00 -3.59
N SER A 30 4.73 -0.95 -2.37
CA SER A 30 3.50 -1.63 -1.96
C SER A 30 2.30 -1.34 -2.88
N ASP A 31 1.74 -2.37 -3.51
CA ASP A 31 0.44 -2.28 -4.20
C ASP A 31 -0.68 -1.84 -3.23
N THR A 32 -0.66 -2.30 -1.98
CA THR A 32 -1.67 -1.92 -0.99
C THR A 32 -1.79 -0.40 -0.83
N LEU A 33 -0.66 0.33 -0.83
CA LEU A 33 -0.63 1.80 -0.78
C LEU A 33 -0.74 2.43 -2.16
N GLY A 34 0.03 1.89 -3.12
CA GLY A 34 0.25 2.52 -4.42
C GLY A 34 -0.90 2.40 -5.41
N ALA A 35 -1.80 1.41 -5.27
CA ALA A 35 -2.93 1.27 -6.19
C ALA A 35 -4.09 2.23 -5.87
N LYS A 36 -4.22 2.73 -4.63
CA LYS A 36 -5.33 3.62 -4.25
C LYS A 36 -4.90 4.86 -3.48
N LEU A 37 -4.14 4.71 -2.39
CA LEU A 37 -3.88 5.80 -1.47
C LEU A 37 -2.91 6.82 -2.06
N VAL A 38 -1.73 6.37 -2.51
CA VAL A 38 -0.66 7.28 -2.94
C VAL A 38 -1.05 8.11 -4.17
N PRO A 39 -1.77 7.59 -5.19
CA PRO A 39 -2.26 8.42 -6.28
C PRO A 39 -3.19 9.54 -5.82
N GLN A 40 -4.09 9.30 -4.85
CA GLN A 40 -5.00 10.34 -4.34
C GLN A 40 -4.26 11.39 -3.50
N LEU A 41 -3.26 10.96 -2.71
CA LEU A 41 -2.36 11.89 -2.01
C LEU A 41 -1.57 12.74 -3.00
N ALA A 42 -1.03 12.14 -4.07
CA ALA A 42 -0.27 12.84 -5.10
C ALA A 42 -1.13 13.90 -5.83
N GLU A 43 -2.37 13.57 -6.20
CA GLU A 43 -3.27 14.53 -6.84
C GLU A 43 -3.60 15.72 -5.92
N GLN A 44 -3.89 15.47 -4.65
CA GLN A 44 -4.14 16.56 -3.70
C GLN A 44 -2.88 17.37 -3.40
N PHE A 45 -1.71 16.74 -3.36
CA PHE A 45 -0.43 17.42 -3.17
C PHE A 45 -0.11 18.36 -4.34
N LYS A 46 -0.34 17.92 -5.59
CA LYS A 46 -0.15 18.77 -6.79
C LYS A 46 -0.96 20.06 -6.75
N ALA A 47 -2.14 20.05 -6.15
CA ALA A 47 -2.95 21.25 -6.00
C ALA A 47 -2.27 22.34 -5.16
N GLN A 48 -1.37 21.95 -4.24
CA GLN A 48 -0.61 22.85 -3.38
C GLN A 48 0.83 23.06 -3.88
N HIS A 49 1.33 22.17 -4.74
CA HIS A 49 2.67 22.19 -5.33
C HIS A 49 2.60 22.06 -6.86
N PRO A 50 2.14 23.12 -7.55
CA PRO A 50 2.03 23.13 -9.01
C PRO A 50 3.39 22.83 -9.67
N GLY A 51 3.38 22.00 -10.71
CA GLY A 51 4.60 21.60 -11.43
C GLY A 51 5.25 20.32 -10.88
N THR A 52 4.81 19.79 -9.74
CA THR A 52 5.29 18.48 -9.25
C THR A 52 4.79 17.34 -10.13
N THR A 53 5.70 16.43 -10.49
CA THR A 53 5.38 15.20 -11.20
C THR A 53 5.67 13.98 -10.31
N PHE A 54 4.87 12.93 -10.46
CA PHE A 54 4.99 11.69 -9.69
C PHE A 54 5.22 10.51 -10.64
N ASP A 55 6.19 9.66 -10.27
CA ASP A 55 6.41 8.36 -10.88
C ASP A 55 6.11 7.29 -9.82
N ILE A 56 4.93 6.65 -9.92
CA ILE A 56 4.42 5.71 -8.91
C ILE A 56 4.39 4.30 -9.50
N ALA A 57 5.19 3.39 -8.91
CA ALA A 57 5.20 1.97 -9.26
C ALA A 57 4.75 1.10 -8.08
N ALA A 58 3.64 0.38 -8.26
CA ALA A 58 2.95 -0.37 -7.20
C ALA A 58 3.13 -1.90 -7.36
N GLU A 59 4.36 -2.41 -7.24
CA GLU A 59 4.76 -3.78 -7.57
C GLU A 59 4.99 -4.69 -6.36
N GLY A 60 4.89 -4.15 -5.14
CA GLY A 60 5.05 -4.86 -3.88
C GLY A 60 6.07 -4.23 -2.94
N SER A 61 5.95 -4.51 -1.65
CA SER A 61 6.79 -3.88 -0.61
C SER A 61 8.28 -4.21 -0.78
N THR A 62 8.59 -5.42 -1.25
CA THR A 62 9.98 -5.83 -1.49
C THR A 62 10.65 -4.97 -2.56
N THR A 63 9.93 -4.62 -3.64
CA THR A 63 10.47 -3.76 -4.70
C THR A 63 10.68 -2.33 -4.22
N GLY A 64 9.78 -1.80 -3.37
CA GLY A 64 9.94 -0.48 -2.77
C GLY A 64 11.16 -0.38 -1.83
N ILE A 65 11.35 -1.38 -1.00
CA ILE A 65 12.52 -1.46 -0.11
C ILE A 65 13.80 -1.60 -0.93
N ALA A 66 13.82 -2.45 -1.96
CA ALA A 66 14.94 -2.58 -2.87
C ALA A 66 15.27 -1.26 -3.59
N ALA A 67 14.26 -0.51 -4.01
CA ALA A 67 14.45 0.78 -4.67
C ALA A 67 15.13 1.83 -3.77
N ILE A 68 14.88 1.80 -2.44
CA ILE A 68 15.62 2.65 -1.48
C ILE A 68 17.07 2.17 -1.33
N ILE A 69 17.29 0.86 -1.23
CA ILE A 69 18.63 0.27 -1.14
C ILE A 69 19.48 0.62 -2.37
N ASP A 70 18.86 0.59 -3.56
CA ASP A 70 19.52 0.86 -4.83
C ASP A 70 19.56 2.35 -5.20
N GLY A 71 18.86 3.21 -4.45
CA GLY A 71 18.78 4.64 -4.70
C GLY A 71 17.96 5.02 -5.96
N THR A 72 17.04 4.14 -6.39
CA THR A 72 16.20 4.35 -7.58
C THR A 72 14.81 4.92 -7.28
N ALA A 73 14.53 5.24 -6.02
CA ALA A 73 13.34 5.96 -5.58
C ALA A 73 13.68 6.83 -4.38
N GLN A 74 12.97 7.95 -4.22
CA GLN A 74 13.06 8.80 -3.04
C GLN A 74 12.19 8.25 -1.90
N ILE A 75 11.07 7.59 -2.22
CA ILE A 75 10.16 6.96 -1.26
C ILE A 75 9.90 5.51 -1.66
N GLY A 76 10.15 4.60 -0.71
CA GLY A 76 9.80 3.19 -0.81
C GLY A 76 8.51 2.90 -0.03
N MET A 77 7.40 2.63 -0.71
CA MET A 77 6.15 2.23 -0.07
C MET A 77 6.24 0.80 0.45
N SER A 78 5.83 0.56 1.69
CA SER A 78 5.76 -0.79 2.23
C SER A 78 4.55 -0.98 3.14
N SER A 79 3.85 -2.10 2.97
CA SER A 79 2.77 -2.54 3.86
C SER A 79 3.24 -3.57 4.89
N ARG A 80 4.54 -3.68 5.11
CA ARG A 80 5.20 -4.46 6.15
C ARG A 80 6.45 -3.75 6.67
N ARG A 81 6.94 -4.18 7.81
CA ARG A 81 8.29 -3.77 8.24
C ARG A 81 9.37 -4.31 7.29
N ALA A 82 10.44 -3.54 7.11
CA ALA A 82 11.63 -4.06 6.45
C ALA A 82 12.21 -5.22 7.26
N LYS A 83 12.68 -6.25 6.56
CA LYS A 83 13.35 -7.40 7.18
C LYS A 83 14.74 -6.99 7.67
N THR A 84 15.26 -7.65 8.69
CA THR A 84 16.63 -7.42 9.18
C THR A 84 17.67 -7.56 8.06
N SER A 85 17.50 -8.53 7.15
CA SER A 85 18.36 -8.70 5.98
C SER A 85 18.30 -7.52 4.99
N GLU A 86 17.13 -6.89 4.82
CA GLU A 86 16.96 -5.71 3.96
C GLU A 86 17.62 -4.47 4.59
N VAL A 87 17.48 -4.30 5.91
CA VAL A 87 18.17 -3.24 6.65
C VAL A 87 19.68 -3.42 6.59
N GLY A 88 20.18 -4.67 6.77
CA GLY A 88 21.60 -5.00 6.63
C GLY A 88 22.12 -4.73 5.22
N ALA A 89 21.36 -5.09 4.18
CA ALA A 89 21.72 -4.81 2.79
C ALA A 89 21.78 -3.29 2.49
N ALA A 90 20.86 -2.51 3.06
CA ALA A 90 20.90 -1.05 2.97
C ALA A 90 22.17 -0.48 3.60
N ALA A 91 22.49 -0.91 4.83
CA ALA A 91 23.68 -0.47 5.55
C ALA A 91 24.98 -0.82 4.79
N SER A 92 25.06 -2.01 4.19
CA SER A 92 26.21 -2.44 3.38
C SER A 92 26.42 -1.59 2.12
N LYS A 93 25.37 -0.90 1.64
CA LYS A 93 25.44 0.08 0.54
C LYS A 93 25.54 1.54 1.04
N GLY A 94 25.83 1.76 2.31
CA GLY A 94 25.90 3.10 2.90
C GLY A 94 24.55 3.83 2.97
N LYS A 95 23.43 3.09 2.96
CA LYS A 95 22.08 3.64 3.07
C LYS A 95 21.58 3.51 4.51
N ASN A 96 20.93 4.57 5.00
CA ASN A 96 20.25 4.58 6.29
C ASN A 96 18.75 4.49 6.07
N MET A 97 18.18 3.27 6.09
CA MET A 97 16.77 3.05 5.82
C MET A 97 15.90 3.54 6.98
N LYS A 98 15.21 4.67 6.79
CA LYS A 98 14.36 5.30 7.79
C LYS A 98 12.88 5.05 7.51
N PRO A 99 12.11 4.41 8.41
CA PRO A 99 10.67 4.22 8.28
C PRO A 99 9.87 5.43 8.80
N THR A 100 8.82 5.81 8.07
CA THR A 100 7.75 6.68 8.56
C THR A 100 6.44 5.93 8.48
N ILE A 101 5.71 5.78 9.59
CA ILE A 101 4.36 5.18 9.58
C ILE A 101 3.41 6.21 8.95
N VAL A 102 2.67 5.81 7.92
CA VAL A 102 1.77 6.70 7.17
C VAL A 102 0.29 6.38 7.37
N ALA A 103 -0.03 5.14 7.71
CA ALA A 103 -1.38 4.68 8.02
C ALA A 103 -1.33 3.34 8.77
N PHE A 104 -2.45 2.95 9.39
CA PHE A 104 -2.69 1.57 9.77
C PHE A 104 -3.65 0.91 8.77
N ASP A 105 -3.59 -0.41 8.69
CA ASP A 105 -4.40 -1.23 7.79
C ASP A 105 -4.80 -2.53 8.49
N GLY A 106 -5.97 -3.08 8.13
CA GLY A 106 -6.37 -4.43 8.48
C GLY A 106 -6.29 -5.32 7.24
N ILE A 107 -5.64 -6.48 7.34
CA ILE A 107 -5.68 -7.48 6.29
C ILE A 107 -6.96 -8.27 6.42
N ALA A 108 -7.98 -7.90 5.65
CA ALA A 108 -9.28 -8.54 5.68
C ALA A 108 -9.27 -9.86 4.90
N VAL A 109 -9.70 -10.94 5.53
CA VAL A 109 -10.08 -12.18 4.82
C VAL A 109 -11.40 -11.93 4.12
N ILE A 110 -11.46 -12.20 2.83
CA ILE A 110 -12.66 -12.03 2.00
C ILE A 110 -13.09 -13.35 1.40
N VAL A 111 -14.39 -13.54 1.30
CA VAL A 111 -15.03 -14.65 0.58
C VAL A 111 -16.05 -14.09 -0.40
N ASN A 112 -16.50 -14.92 -1.34
CA ASN A 112 -17.60 -14.55 -2.21
C ASN A 112 -18.85 -14.18 -1.40
N SER A 113 -19.58 -13.16 -1.83
CA SER A 113 -20.78 -12.67 -1.12
C SER A 113 -21.88 -13.72 -0.98
N ALA A 114 -21.98 -14.68 -1.90
CA ALA A 114 -22.91 -15.80 -1.85
C ALA A 114 -22.51 -16.92 -0.88
N ASN A 115 -21.27 -16.94 -0.38
CA ASN A 115 -20.84 -17.94 0.61
C ASN A 115 -21.64 -17.76 1.91
N PRO A 116 -22.28 -18.81 2.47
CA PRO A 116 -23.17 -18.68 3.64
C PRO A 116 -22.44 -18.44 4.97
N ILE A 117 -21.11 -18.60 5.00
CA ILE A 117 -20.31 -18.44 6.23
C ILE A 117 -20.44 -17.01 6.78
N LYS A 118 -20.60 -16.91 8.11
CA LYS A 118 -20.76 -15.63 8.83
C LYS A 118 -19.47 -15.12 9.50
N GLY A 119 -18.45 -15.96 9.62
CA GLY A 119 -17.16 -15.63 10.23
C GLY A 119 -16.24 -16.85 10.23
N LEU A 120 -14.98 -16.63 10.57
CA LEU A 120 -13.96 -17.68 10.69
C LEU A 120 -13.18 -17.48 12.01
N THR A 121 -12.70 -18.56 12.58
CA THR A 121 -11.70 -18.48 13.64
C THR A 121 -10.30 -18.31 13.04
N LYS A 122 -9.33 -17.78 13.82
CA LYS A 122 -7.92 -17.73 13.41
C LYS A 122 -7.37 -19.09 12.99
N LYS A 123 -7.80 -20.16 13.71
CA LYS A 123 -7.42 -21.55 13.36
C LYS A 123 -7.97 -21.97 12.00
N GLN A 124 -9.24 -21.67 11.72
CA GLN A 124 -9.84 -21.98 10.41
C GLN A 124 -9.17 -21.18 9.28
N VAL A 125 -8.83 -19.91 9.49
CA VAL A 125 -8.06 -19.12 8.51
C VAL A 125 -6.71 -19.77 8.26
N GLU A 126 -5.94 -20.11 9.29
CA GLU A 126 -4.67 -20.84 9.13
C GLU A 126 -4.88 -22.11 8.30
N GLN A 127 -5.81 -22.98 8.68
CA GLN A 127 -6.06 -24.26 8.00
C GLN A 127 -6.48 -24.12 6.54
N ILE A 128 -7.30 -23.13 6.21
CA ILE A 128 -7.72 -22.85 4.83
C ILE A 128 -6.51 -22.43 3.99
N PHE A 129 -5.74 -21.45 4.46
CA PHE A 129 -4.66 -20.88 3.66
C PHE A 129 -3.42 -21.80 3.58
N THR A 130 -3.24 -22.73 4.52
CA THR A 130 -2.20 -23.76 4.44
C THR A 130 -2.65 -25.02 3.68
N GLY A 131 -3.96 -25.15 3.40
CA GLY A 131 -4.50 -26.31 2.70
C GLY A 131 -4.79 -27.52 3.61
N ASP A 132 -4.75 -27.36 4.92
CA ASP A 132 -5.19 -28.40 5.86
C ASP A 132 -6.71 -28.62 5.77
N VAL A 133 -7.46 -27.59 5.39
CA VAL A 133 -8.88 -27.62 5.05
C VAL A 133 -9.06 -27.19 3.60
N THR A 134 -9.68 -28.05 2.80
CA THR A 134 -9.83 -27.86 1.35
C THR A 134 -11.30 -27.80 0.89
N ASP A 135 -12.25 -27.98 1.81
CA ASP A 135 -13.68 -27.94 1.54
C ASP A 135 -14.41 -27.05 2.56
N TRP A 136 -15.37 -26.26 2.07
CA TRP A 136 -16.14 -25.32 2.89
C TRP A 136 -16.99 -26.00 3.97
N SER A 137 -17.41 -27.24 3.77
CA SER A 137 -18.21 -27.99 4.77
C SER A 137 -17.44 -28.18 6.09
N ALA A 138 -16.12 -28.29 6.03
CA ALA A 138 -15.27 -28.47 7.22
C ALA A 138 -15.23 -27.24 8.14
N VAL A 139 -15.70 -26.08 7.64
CA VAL A 139 -15.73 -24.82 8.40
C VAL A 139 -17.13 -24.21 8.51
N GLY A 140 -18.17 -25.01 8.25
CA GLY A 140 -19.59 -24.61 8.39
C GLY A 140 -20.20 -24.00 7.14
N GLY A 141 -19.59 -24.15 5.98
CA GLY A 141 -20.14 -23.76 4.67
C GLY A 141 -21.00 -24.85 4.03
N SER A 142 -21.56 -24.54 2.87
CA SER A 142 -22.46 -25.45 2.11
C SER A 142 -21.73 -26.60 1.39
N GLY A 143 -20.42 -26.75 1.58
CA GLY A 143 -19.58 -27.65 0.80
C GLY A 143 -19.02 -27.00 -0.45
N GLY A 144 -18.08 -27.71 -1.10
CA GLY A 144 -17.37 -27.26 -2.29
C GLY A 144 -15.88 -26.95 -2.01
N LYS A 145 -15.05 -27.32 -2.99
CA LYS A 145 -13.60 -27.18 -2.91
C LYS A 145 -13.21 -25.71 -2.80
N ILE A 146 -12.45 -25.36 -1.77
CA ILE A 146 -11.98 -24.01 -1.53
C ILE A 146 -10.95 -23.61 -2.58
N SER A 147 -11.15 -22.45 -3.21
CA SER A 147 -10.16 -21.80 -4.10
C SER A 147 -9.47 -20.68 -3.36
N VAL A 148 -8.18 -20.87 -3.07
CA VAL A 148 -7.37 -19.91 -2.31
C VAL A 148 -6.67 -18.94 -3.25
N TYR A 149 -6.92 -17.64 -3.07
CA TYR A 149 -6.25 -16.56 -3.79
C TYR A 149 -5.29 -15.83 -2.86
N THR A 150 -4.04 -15.72 -3.26
CA THR A 150 -2.96 -15.09 -2.49
C THR A 150 -2.21 -14.08 -3.34
N ARG A 151 -1.24 -13.40 -2.76
CA ARG A 151 -0.37 -12.44 -3.45
C ARG A 151 0.93 -13.12 -3.89
N ASN A 152 1.64 -12.47 -4.81
CA ASN A 152 3.01 -12.83 -5.14
C ASN A 152 3.97 -12.58 -3.94
N THR A 153 5.19 -13.12 -4.00
CA THR A 153 6.15 -13.07 -2.89
C THR A 153 6.79 -11.69 -2.66
N SER A 154 6.69 -10.76 -3.63
CA SER A 154 7.13 -9.36 -3.46
C SER A 154 6.17 -8.56 -2.57
N SER A 155 4.93 -9.04 -2.37
CA SER A 155 3.91 -8.38 -1.60
C SER A 155 4.21 -8.38 -0.10
N GLY A 156 4.14 -7.19 0.52
CA GLY A 156 4.17 -7.07 1.98
C GLY A 156 2.96 -7.71 2.63
N THR A 157 1.78 -7.65 1.98
CA THR A 157 0.57 -8.31 2.48
C THR A 157 0.70 -9.83 2.50
N TYR A 158 1.37 -10.41 1.49
CA TYR A 158 1.71 -11.84 1.50
C TYR A 158 2.55 -12.21 2.73
N SER A 159 3.60 -11.43 3.00
CA SER A 159 4.52 -11.70 4.11
C SER A 159 3.83 -11.53 5.47
N ASP A 160 3.09 -10.43 5.66
CA ASP A 160 2.43 -10.15 6.94
C ASP A 160 1.27 -11.12 7.20
N PHE A 161 0.48 -11.48 6.17
CA PHE A 161 -0.59 -12.47 6.36
C PHE A 161 -0.02 -13.84 6.72
N LYS A 162 1.09 -14.25 6.10
CA LYS A 162 1.79 -15.49 6.45
C LYS A 162 2.22 -15.49 7.92
N GLU A 163 2.70 -14.35 8.43
CA GLU A 163 3.12 -14.21 9.82
C GLU A 163 1.94 -14.15 10.80
N LEU A 164 0.98 -13.27 10.54
CA LEU A 164 -0.13 -12.97 11.45
C LEU A 164 -1.20 -14.07 11.48
N ALA A 165 -1.51 -14.65 10.30
CA ALA A 165 -2.63 -15.58 10.14
C ALA A 165 -2.20 -17.05 10.06
N MET A 166 -0.98 -17.34 9.58
CA MET A 166 -0.55 -18.70 9.25
C MET A 166 0.62 -19.20 10.10
N LYS A 167 1.02 -18.47 11.15
CA LYS A 167 2.17 -18.81 12.01
C LYS A 167 3.43 -19.17 11.23
N LYS A 168 3.67 -18.44 10.12
CA LYS A 168 4.79 -18.60 9.18
C LYS A 168 4.77 -19.92 8.36
N ARG A 169 3.71 -20.71 8.45
CA ARG A 169 3.52 -21.91 7.60
C ARG A 169 3.36 -21.47 6.13
N ASP A 170 3.65 -22.41 5.21
CA ASP A 170 3.53 -22.14 3.78
C ASP A 170 2.07 -22.13 3.32
N TYR A 171 1.80 -21.34 2.29
CA TYR A 171 0.49 -21.35 1.62
C TYR A 171 0.26 -22.69 0.91
N ALA A 172 -0.99 -23.08 0.83
CA ALA A 172 -1.43 -24.26 0.07
C ALA A 172 -0.81 -24.26 -1.33
N GLY A 173 -0.26 -25.42 -1.76
CA GLY A 173 0.42 -25.54 -3.06
C GLY A 173 -0.47 -25.20 -4.25
N GLY A 174 -1.81 -25.37 -4.12
CA GLY A 174 -2.80 -25.01 -5.14
C GLY A 174 -3.29 -23.56 -5.09
N SER A 175 -2.72 -22.71 -4.22
CA SER A 175 -3.14 -21.31 -4.13
C SER A 175 -2.75 -20.49 -5.37
N GLN A 176 -3.68 -19.66 -5.86
CA GLN A 176 -3.48 -18.83 -7.04
C GLN A 176 -2.88 -17.49 -6.63
N LYS A 177 -1.72 -17.14 -7.24
CA LYS A 177 -0.97 -15.93 -6.90
C LYS A 177 -1.39 -14.76 -7.79
N MET A 178 -1.86 -13.67 -7.18
CA MET A 178 -2.31 -12.45 -7.85
C MET A 178 -1.31 -11.30 -7.63
N ALA A 179 -1.21 -10.40 -8.60
CA ALA A 179 -0.31 -9.25 -8.51
C ALA A 179 -0.80 -8.21 -7.49
N GLY A 180 -2.12 -7.96 -7.38
CA GLY A 180 -2.71 -6.90 -6.58
C GLY A 180 -3.91 -7.30 -5.74
N ASN A 181 -4.27 -6.42 -4.80
CA ASN A 181 -5.47 -6.57 -3.96
C ASN A 181 -6.75 -6.58 -4.80
N GLU A 182 -6.83 -5.73 -5.82
CA GLU A 182 -8.02 -5.65 -6.69
C GLU A 182 -8.25 -6.94 -7.49
N GLN A 183 -7.17 -7.57 -7.95
CA GLN A 183 -7.28 -8.86 -8.62
C GLN A 183 -7.83 -9.94 -7.67
N ILE A 184 -7.33 -10.02 -6.43
CA ILE A 184 -7.88 -10.96 -5.45
C ILE A 184 -9.37 -10.71 -5.24
N ALA A 185 -9.76 -9.45 -4.99
CA ALA A 185 -11.17 -9.11 -4.77
C ALA A 185 -12.04 -9.48 -5.99
N SER A 186 -11.55 -9.21 -7.21
CA SER A 186 -12.24 -9.58 -8.44
C SER A 186 -12.41 -11.10 -8.60
N GLU A 187 -11.35 -11.88 -8.39
CA GLU A 187 -11.40 -13.33 -8.56
C GLU A 187 -12.26 -14.00 -7.47
N VAL A 188 -12.16 -13.56 -6.22
CA VAL A 188 -13.05 -14.03 -5.13
C VAL A 188 -14.51 -13.67 -5.44
N GLY A 189 -14.77 -12.47 -5.97
CA GLY A 189 -16.12 -12.03 -6.32
C GLY A 189 -16.78 -12.85 -7.44
N LYS A 190 -15.99 -13.41 -8.35
CA LYS A 190 -16.46 -14.26 -9.45
C LYS A 190 -16.61 -15.74 -9.07
N ASN A 191 -15.91 -16.20 -8.02
CA ASN A 191 -15.86 -17.60 -7.63
C ASN A 191 -16.62 -17.84 -6.32
N PRO A 192 -17.80 -18.51 -6.33
CA PRO A 192 -18.56 -18.82 -5.11
C PRO A 192 -17.76 -19.55 -4.01
N ASN A 193 -16.75 -20.33 -4.40
CA ASN A 193 -15.86 -21.06 -3.50
C ASN A 193 -14.54 -20.33 -3.20
N GLY A 194 -14.43 -19.07 -3.63
CA GLY A 194 -13.22 -18.27 -3.48
C GLY A 194 -13.02 -17.74 -2.06
N VAL A 195 -11.76 -17.76 -1.63
CA VAL A 195 -11.26 -17.07 -0.44
C VAL A 195 -9.97 -16.36 -0.76
N GLY A 196 -9.77 -15.19 -0.20
CA GLY A 196 -8.54 -14.43 -0.35
C GLY A 196 -8.35 -13.46 0.82
N TYR A 197 -7.30 -12.66 0.75
CA TYR A 197 -7.07 -11.57 1.70
C TYR A 197 -6.65 -10.31 0.97
N VAL A 198 -7.14 -9.17 1.46
CA VAL A 198 -6.85 -7.84 0.90
C VAL A 198 -6.72 -6.81 2.04
N GLY A 199 -6.08 -5.67 1.78
CA GLY A 199 -6.18 -4.52 2.68
C GLY A 199 -7.62 -4.02 2.79
N MET A 200 -8.01 -3.45 3.93
CA MET A 200 -9.39 -3.00 4.19
C MET A 200 -9.93 -2.04 3.14
N ALA A 201 -9.09 -1.20 2.53
CA ALA A 201 -9.48 -0.29 1.45
C ALA A 201 -10.04 -0.99 0.21
N TYR A 202 -9.89 -2.31 0.09
CA TYR A 202 -10.29 -3.12 -1.06
C TYR A 202 -11.51 -4.00 -0.81
N VAL A 203 -12.07 -4.01 0.40
CA VAL A 203 -13.23 -4.86 0.75
C VAL A 203 -14.56 -4.39 0.14
N LYS A 204 -14.62 -3.16 -0.38
CA LYS A 204 -15.82 -2.61 -1.03
C LYS A 204 -15.99 -3.06 -2.48
N ALA A 205 -15.13 -3.95 -2.98
CA ALA A 205 -15.29 -4.53 -4.30
C ALA A 205 -16.59 -5.36 -4.38
N GLY A 206 -17.28 -5.28 -5.51
CA GLY A 206 -18.53 -6.04 -5.72
C GLY A 206 -18.31 -7.56 -5.64
N GLY A 207 -19.29 -8.28 -5.14
CA GLY A 207 -19.27 -9.75 -5.10
C GLY A 207 -18.46 -10.37 -3.95
N VAL A 208 -17.88 -9.58 -3.06
CA VAL A 208 -17.13 -10.09 -1.90
C VAL A 208 -17.71 -9.58 -0.59
N LYS A 209 -17.43 -10.30 0.50
CA LYS A 209 -17.67 -9.86 1.87
C LYS A 209 -16.46 -10.16 2.75
N ALA A 210 -16.15 -9.24 3.66
CA ALA A 210 -15.10 -9.43 4.65
C ALA A 210 -15.60 -10.33 5.81
N MET A 211 -14.74 -11.25 6.26
CA MET A 211 -15.04 -12.18 7.33
C MET A 211 -14.65 -11.60 8.68
N PRO A 212 -15.56 -11.61 9.67
CA PRO A 212 -15.18 -11.50 11.07
C PRO A 212 -14.23 -12.64 11.44
N ILE A 213 -13.16 -12.31 12.19
CA ILE A 213 -12.19 -13.30 12.68
C ILE A 213 -12.27 -13.36 14.20
N ASP A 214 -12.61 -14.53 14.75
CA ASP A 214 -12.95 -14.71 16.16
C ASP A 214 -13.97 -13.66 16.66
N GLY A 215 -14.96 -13.31 15.79
CA GLY A 215 -15.96 -12.30 16.04
C GLY A 215 -15.52 -10.84 15.79
N ALA A 216 -14.24 -10.56 15.60
CA ALA A 216 -13.75 -9.21 15.30
C ALA A 216 -13.93 -8.87 13.81
N VAL A 217 -14.72 -7.83 13.53
CA VAL A 217 -14.94 -7.32 12.17
C VAL A 217 -13.79 -6.41 11.79
N PRO A 218 -13.20 -6.54 10.57
CA PRO A 218 -12.19 -5.57 10.09
C PRO A 218 -12.84 -4.21 9.86
N SER A 219 -12.47 -3.24 10.69
CA SER A 219 -13.01 -1.87 10.68
C SER A 219 -11.98 -0.87 11.20
N THR A 220 -12.17 0.40 10.91
CA THR A 220 -11.33 1.47 11.48
C THR A 220 -11.25 1.34 13.00
N LYS A 221 -12.41 1.18 13.66
CA LYS A 221 -12.49 1.06 15.14
C LYS A 221 -11.69 -0.15 15.66
N SER A 222 -11.84 -1.32 15.05
CA SER A 222 -11.17 -2.54 15.53
C SER A 222 -9.67 -2.53 15.25
N VAL A 223 -9.23 -1.88 14.18
CA VAL A 223 -7.81 -1.68 13.86
C VAL A 223 -7.17 -0.67 14.82
N GLN A 224 -7.81 0.48 15.07
CA GLN A 224 -7.34 1.47 16.05
C GLN A 224 -7.26 0.89 17.46
N ALA A 225 -8.24 0.08 17.85
CA ALA A 225 -8.25 -0.59 19.15
C ALA A 225 -7.33 -1.82 19.21
N HIS A 226 -6.65 -2.18 18.12
CA HIS A 226 -5.83 -3.39 17.97
C HIS A 226 -6.58 -4.69 18.29
N SER A 227 -7.92 -4.68 18.21
CA SER A 227 -8.78 -5.83 18.48
C SER A 227 -9.00 -6.71 17.23
N TYR A 228 -8.76 -6.19 16.01
CA TYR A 228 -8.72 -7.02 14.82
C TYR A 228 -7.36 -7.73 14.71
N PRO A 229 -7.30 -9.07 14.60
CA PRO A 229 -6.05 -9.80 14.78
C PRO A 229 -5.00 -9.58 13.68
N TYR A 230 -5.43 -9.16 12.48
CA TYR A 230 -4.55 -8.99 11.32
C TYR A 230 -4.34 -7.51 10.97
N TRP A 231 -4.23 -6.64 11.98
CA TRP A 231 -3.88 -5.23 11.81
C TRP A 231 -2.37 -5.05 11.65
N ARG A 232 -1.96 -3.98 10.97
CA ARG A 232 -0.54 -3.65 10.75
C ARG A 232 -0.35 -2.16 10.48
N PRO A 233 0.85 -1.59 10.75
CA PRO A 233 1.27 -0.31 10.21
C PRO A 233 1.70 -0.44 8.75
N THR A 234 1.59 0.67 8.01
CA THR A 234 2.14 0.83 6.67
C THR A 234 3.15 1.97 6.65
N PHE A 235 4.13 1.90 5.76
CA PHE A 235 5.33 2.71 5.84
C PHE A 235 5.69 3.37 4.52
N TYR A 236 6.27 4.57 4.62
CA TYR A 236 7.25 5.06 3.67
C TYR A 236 8.64 4.83 4.21
N TYR A 237 9.54 4.32 3.39
CA TYR A 237 10.96 4.22 3.66
C TYR A 237 11.71 5.26 2.86
N THR A 238 12.70 5.92 3.48
CA THR A 238 13.61 6.88 2.85
C THR A 238 15.05 6.54 3.19
N ASN A 239 16.01 7.08 2.45
CA ASN A 239 17.42 6.99 2.81
C ASN A 239 17.78 8.16 3.74
N GLY A 240 17.84 7.91 5.04
CA GLY A 240 17.96 8.93 6.08
C GLY A 240 16.67 9.73 6.27
N ASP A 241 16.76 10.88 6.89
CA ASP A 241 15.65 11.82 7.00
C ASP A 241 15.22 12.29 5.61
N PRO A 242 13.92 12.31 5.29
CA PRO A 242 13.47 12.80 4.00
C PRO A 242 13.82 14.28 3.85
N SER A 243 14.20 14.70 2.64
CA SER A 243 14.56 16.07 2.29
C SER A 243 13.87 16.53 1.02
N GLY A 244 13.82 17.85 0.79
CA GLY A 244 13.21 18.45 -0.41
C GLY A 244 11.79 17.94 -0.62
N LEU A 245 11.42 17.70 -1.88
CA LEU A 245 10.08 17.25 -2.28
C LEU A 245 9.63 15.96 -1.58
N ALA A 246 10.54 15.02 -1.30
CA ALA A 246 10.20 13.80 -0.56
C ALA A 246 9.77 14.13 0.88
N LYS A 247 10.42 15.08 1.53
CA LYS A 247 10.05 15.56 2.87
C LYS A 247 8.67 16.21 2.84
N ASP A 248 8.43 17.10 1.89
CA ASP A 248 7.18 17.84 1.77
C ASP A 248 6.00 16.87 1.55
N PHE A 249 6.19 15.84 0.71
CA PHE A 249 5.17 14.82 0.47
C PHE A 249 4.95 13.90 1.69
N VAL A 250 6.00 13.52 2.40
CA VAL A 250 5.88 12.74 3.65
C VAL A 250 5.14 13.56 4.71
N ASP A 251 5.53 14.82 4.92
CA ASP A 251 4.89 15.71 5.90
C ASP A 251 3.42 15.97 5.55
N PHE A 252 3.11 16.19 4.27
CA PHE A 252 1.73 16.28 3.80
C PHE A 252 0.94 14.99 4.11
N THR A 253 1.52 13.83 3.80
CA THR A 253 0.85 12.52 4.02
C THR A 253 0.50 12.31 5.50
N VAL A 254 1.43 12.60 6.43
CA VAL A 254 1.20 12.41 7.88
C VAL A 254 0.49 13.59 8.53
N GLY A 255 0.34 14.69 7.82
CA GLY A 255 -0.39 15.88 8.25
C GLY A 255 -1.91 15.71 8.16
N PRO A 256 -2.69 16.66 8.71
CA PRO A 256 -4.15 16.56 8.76
C PRO A 256 -4.82 16.37 7.39
N GLY A 257 -4.32 17.05 6.36
CA GLY A 257 -4.83 16.93 4.99
C GLY A 257 -4.67 15.54 4.41
N GLY A 258 -3.46 14.97 4.51
CA GLY A 258 -3.15 13.63 4.05
C GLY A 258 -3.90 12.56 4.85
N GLN A 259 -4.00 12.72 6.17
CA GLN A 259 -4.71 11.77 7.03
C GLN A 259 -6.22 11.74 6.79
N LYS A 260 -6.81 12.86 6.35
CA LYS A 260 -8.20 12.87 5.85
C LYS A 260 -8.36 12.00 4.60
N ILE A 261 -7.40 12.05 3.67
CA ILE A 261 -7.39 11.19 2.47
C ILE A 261 -7.19 9.73 2.86
N VAL A 262 -6.28 9.46 3.81
CA VAL A 262 -6.08 8.10 4.39
C VAL A 262 -7.42 7.50 4.83
N ALA A 263 -8.21 8.24 5.61
CA ALA A 263 -9.53 7.80 6.06
C ALA A 263 -10.53 7.62 4.91
N GLN A 264 -10.57 8.54 3.95
CA GLN A 264 -11.48 8.50 2.80
C GLN A 264 -11.24 7.30 1.90
N VAL A 265 -9.97 6.93 1.69
CA VAL A 265 -9.58 5.76 0.89
C VAL A 265 -9.93 4.44 1.61
N GLY A 266 -10.07 4.46 2.93
CA GLY A 266 -10.42 3.27 3.73
C GLY A 266 -9.23 2.67 4.48
N PHE A 267 -8.13 3.40 4.60
CA PHE A 267 -7.08 3.12 5.57
C PHE A 267 -7.42 3.74 6.93
N VAL A 268 -6.66 3.38 7.94
CA VAL A 268 -6.87 3.88 9.30
C VAL A 268 -5.81 4.94 9.60
N PRO A 269 -6.22 6.18 9.93
CA PRO A 269 -5.30 7.26 10.26
C PRO A 269 -4.38 6.93 11.45
N ILE A 270 -3.21 7.58 11.45
CA ILE A 270 -2.21 7.44 12.54
C ILE A 270 -2.54 8.29 13.76
N LYS A 271 -3.49 9.23 13.64
CA LYS A 271 -3.98 10.13 14.70
C LYS A 271 -5.49 10.23 14.65
#